data_5bab25bb9d06636083bed5447d813e90
#
_entry.id   5bab25bb9d06636083bed5447d813e90
#
_cell.length_a   1.000
_cell.length_b   1.000
_cell.length_c   1.000
_cell.angle_alpha   90.00
_cell.angle_beta   90.00
_cell.angle_gamma   90.00
#
_symmetry.space_group_name_H-M   'P 1'
#
loop_
_entity.id
_entity.type
_entity.pdbx_description
1 polymer ?
#
loop_
_entity_poly.entity_id
_entity_poly.type
_entity_poly.pdbx_seq_one_letter_code
_entity_poly.pdbx_strand_id
1 'polypeptide(L)'
;KDNKVKIEELAQTFQFEKFLDREVNKGFSGGELKKSELLQLLIQDPELVLLDEPESGVDVENIQLIGNMIKRLLQKDIPHKPRNKSGLIITHTGFILQYVAADLGYVIMDGEIYCQGNPVEIFEGIQKYGYEECKKCLKRIKF
;
A
#
# COMPACT_ATOMS: atom_id res chain seq x y z
N LYS A 1 -2.57 26.42 -13.16
CA LYS A 1 -3.33 26.83 -11.94
C LYS A 1 -3.96 25.61 -11.27
N ASP A 2 -4.56 24.69 -12.03
CA ASP A 2 -5.30 23.54 -11.47
C ASP A 2 -4.41 22.56 -10.68
N ASN A 3 -3.17 22.32 -11.13
CA ASN A 3 -2.27 21.39 -10.43
C ASN A 3 -1.84 21.88 -9.03
N LYS A 4 -1.65 23.20 -8.85
CA LYS A 4 -1.25 23.74 -7.55
C LYS A 4 -2.36 23.57 -6.52
N VAL A 5 -3.60 23.89 -6.89
CA VAL A 5 -4.78 23.69 -6.05
C VAL A 5 -4.95 22.21 -5.66
N LYS A 6 -4.80 21.30 -6.63
CA LYS A 6 -4.87 19.85 -6.36
C LYS A 6 -3.78 19.40 -5.38
N ILE A 7 -2.56 19.92 -5.50
CA ILE A 7 -1.45 19.59 -4.59
C ILE A 7 -1.77 20.06 -3.16
N GLU A 8 -2.23 21.30 -3.02
CA GLU A 8 -2.58 21.89 -1.74
C GLU A 8 -3.73 21.13 -1.05
N GLU A 9 -4.78 20.77 -1.79
CA GLU A 9 -5.90 19.96 -1.30
C GLU A 9 -5.46 18.56 -0.83
N LEU A 10 -4.63 17.87 -1.62
CA LEU A 10 -4.10 16.56 -1.25
C LEU A 10 -3.18 16.64 -0.04
N ALA A 11 -2.31 17.66 0.01
CA ALA A 11 -1.42 17.87 1.14
C ALA A 11 -2.21 18.13 2.43
N GLN A 12 -3.25 18.95 2.37
CA GLN A 12 -4.14 19.20 3.48
C GLN A 12 -4.87 17.94 3.93
N THR A 13 -5.43 17.17 2.99
CA THR A 13 -6.15 15.93 3.29
C THR A 13 -5.26 14.91 4.01
N PHE A 14 -3.98 14.86 3.65
CA PHE A 14 -3.03 13.87 4.17
C PHE A 14 -2.01 14.46 5.15
N GLN A 15 -2.27 15.65 5.70
CA GLN A 15 -1.46 16.30 6.75
C GLN A 15 0.01 16.46 6.33
N PHE A 16 0.23 16.94 5.10
CA PHE A 16 1.55 17.12 4.52
C PHE A 16 1.88 18.59 4.16
N GLU A 17 1.01 19.57 4.50
CA GLU A 17 1.14 20.98 4.09
C GLU A 17 2.47 21.59 4.50
N LYS A 18 2.90 21.32 5.74
CA LYS A 18 4.15 21.85 6.32
C LYS A 18 5.42 21.38 5.61
N PHE A 19 5.31 20.41 4.70
CA PHE A 19 6.44 19.85 3.97
C PHE A 19 6.52 20.33 2.52
N LEU A 20 5.49 21.04 2.00
CA LEU A 20 5.42 21.44 0.59
C LEU A 20 6.55 22.41 0.20
N ASP A 21 7.00 23.26 1.13
CA ASP A 21 8.07 24.24 0.89
C ASP A 21 9.46 23.70 1.24
N ARG A 22 9.60 22.42 1.60
CA ARG A 22 10.87 21.80 1.96
C ARG A 22 11.50 21.10 0.74
N GLU A 23 12.81 20.98 0.77
CA GLU A 23 13.51 20.14 -0.21
C GLU A 23 13.02 18.69 -0.09
N VAL A 24 12.66 18.10 -1.24
CA VAL A 24 12.12 16.74 -1.32
C VAL A 24 13.08 15.75 -0.66
N ASN A 25 12.55 14.95 0.24
CA ASN A 25 13.25 13.88 0.95
C ASN A 25 14.40 14.33 1.88
N LYS A 26 14.62 15.63 2.09
CA LYS A 26 15.70 16.12 2.95
C LYS A 26 15.24 16.27 4.39
N GLY A 27 15.77 15.41 5.26
CA GLY A 27 15.46 15.43 6.69
C GLY A 27 14.04 14.99 7.01
N PHE A 28 13.42 14.16 6.16
CA PHE A 28 12.15 13.52 6.43
C PHE A 28 12.36 12.27 7.30
N SER A 29 11.45 12.03 8.23
CA SER A 29 11.32 10.74 8.90
C SER A 29 10.85 9.67 7.90
N GLY A 30 10.95 8.38 8.25
CA GLY A 30 10.50 7.28 7.38
C GLY A 30 9.03 7.43 6.95
N GLY A 31 8.14 7.77 7.88
CA GLY A 31 6.73 7.99 7.60
C GLY A 31 6.48 9.24 6.72
N GLU A 32 7.23 10.32 6.92
CA GLU A 32 7.15 11.52 6.09
C GLU A 32 7.64 11.25 4.67
N LEU A 33 8.69 10.44 4.51
CA LEU A 33 9.19 10.02 3.22
C LEU A 33 8.13 9.22 2.45
N LYS A 34 7.51 8.23 3.09
CA LYS A 34 6.43 7.43 2.48
C LYS A 34 5.22 8.28 2.11
N LYS A 35 4.83 9.23 2.95
CA LYS A 35 3.76 10.20 2.61
C LYS A 35 4.14 11.05 1.40
N SER A 36 5.37 11.53 1.31
CA SER A 36 5.87 12.29 0.17
C SER A 36 5.80 11.48 -1.13
N GLU A 37 6.26 10.24 -1.12
CA GLU A 37 6.22 9.33 -2.28
C GLU A 37 4.78 9.07 -2.73
N LEU A 38 3.87 8.75 -1.80
CA LEU A 38 2.46 8.51 -2.12
C LEU A 38 1.74 9.77 -2.61
N LEU A 39 2.08 10.94 -2.07
CA LEU A 39 1.54 12.22 -2.56
C LEU A 39 1.93 12.46 -4.02
N GLN A 40 3.18 12.20 -4.37
CA GLN A 40 3.65 12.32 -5.76
C GLN A 40 2.89 11.36 -6.68
N LEU A 41 2.63 10.11 -6.27
CA LEU A 41 1.82 9.16 -7.03
C LEU A 41 0.37 9.62 -7.17
N LEU A 42 -0.23 10.20 -6.14
CA LEU A 42 -1.59 10.77 -6.20
C LEU A 42 -1.69 11.94 -7.18
N ILE A 43 -0.63 12.74 -7.30
CA ILE A 43 -0.56 13.83 -8.27
C ILE A 43 -0.39 13.31 -9.69
N GLN A 44 0.48 12.30 -9.89
CA GLN A 44 0.73 11.66 -11.18
C GLN A 44 -0.46 10.85 -11.68
N ASP A 45 -1.27 10.33 -10.76
CA ASP A 45 -2.52 9.59 -11.04
C ASP A 45 -2.33 8.37 -11.99
N PRO A 46 -1.36 7.47 -11.76
CA PRO A 46 -1.07 6.34 -12.64
C PRO A 46 -2.20 5.31 -12.66
N GLU A 47 -2.30 4.53 -13.74
CA GLU A 47 -3.27 3.42 -13.85
C GLU A 47 -2.78 2.15 -13.14
N LEU A 48 -1.46 1.94 -13.09
CA LEU A 48 -0.80 0.83 -12.39
C LEU A 48 0.17 1.37 -11.36
N VAL A 49 0.08 0.85 -10.13
CA VAL A 49 0.92 1.22 -8.98
C VAL A 49 1.64 0.00 -8.45
N LEU A 50 2.95 0.12 -8.26
CA LEU A 50 3.77 -0.89 -7.59
C LEU A 50 4.29 -0.29 -6.29
N LEU A 51 3.96 -0.89 -5.16
CA LEU A 51 4.34 -0.43 -3.83
C LEU A 51 5.14 -1.53 -3.13
N ASP A 52 6.37 -1.20 -2.78
CA ASP A 52 7.26 -2.10 -2.04
C ASP A 52 7.33 -1.63 -0.59
N GLU A 53 6.79 -2.44 0.30
CA GLU A 53 6.73 -2.21 1.75
C GLU A 53 6.30 -0.78 2.13
N PRO A 54 5.12 -0.32 1.69
CA PRO A 54 4.70 1.08 1.93
C PRO A 54 4.54 1.42 3.41
N GLU A 55 4.38 0.42 4.28
CA GLU A 55 4.27 0.57 5.74
C GLU A 55 5.61 0.51 6.47
N SER A 56 6.71 0.14 5.80
CA SER A 56 8.02 -0.02 6.45
C SER A 56 8.55 1.29 7.01
N GLY A 57 8.96 1.29 8.27
CA GLY A 57 9.47 2.48 8.96
C GLY A 57 8.40 3.53 9.29
N VAL A 58 7.13 3.17 9.18
CA VAL A 58 5.99 4.03 9.53
C VAL A 58 5.51 3.67 10.93
N ASP A 59 5.31 4.68 11.78
CA ASP A 59 4.71 4.48 13.11
C ASP A 59 3.21 4.18 13.03
N VAL A 60 2.67 3.65 14.12
CA VAL A 60 1.27 3.19 14.21
C VAL A 60 0.25 4.31 13.90
N GLU A 61 0.57 5.56 14.25
CA GLU A 61 -0.34 6.70 14.00
C GLU A 61 -0.38 7.06 12.51
N ASN A 62 0.75 6.95 11.84
CA ASN A 62 0.86 7.28 10.43
C ASN A 62 0.46 6.14 9.47
N ILE A 63 0.45 4.88 9.91
CA ILE A 63 0.13 3.74 9.03
C ILE A 63 -1.32 3.82 8.50
N GLN A 64 -2.26 4.29 9.30
CA GLN A 64 -3.64 4.51 8.87
C GLN A 64 -3.70 5.56 7.74
N LEU A 65 -2.93 6.63 7.88
CA LEU A 65 -2.87 7.69 6.88
C LEU A 65 -2.28 7.17 5.56
N ILE A 66 -1.20 6.40 5.62
CA ILE A 66 -0.60 5.69 4.47
C ILE A 66 -1.66 4.79 3.81
N GLY A 67 -2.38 3.99 4.58
CA GLY A 67 -3.46 3.14 4.07
C GLY A 67 -4.56 3.95 3.36
N ASN A 68 -4.96 5.10 3.89
CA ASN A 68 -5.94 5.98 3.26
C ASN A 68 -5.41 6.60 1.95
N MET A 69 -4.14 6.98 1.90
CA MET A 69 -3.50 7.45 0.66
C MET A 69 -3.51 6.36 -0.41
N ILE A 70 -3.19 5.12 -0.06
CA ILE A 70 -3.22 3.97 -0.97
C ILE A 70 -4.65 3.67 -1.43
N LYS A 71 -5.64 3.70 -0.53
CA LYS A 71 -7.06 3.56 -0.93
C LYS A 71 -7.46 4.60 -1.96
N ARG A 72 -7.11 5.85 -1.73
CA ARG A 72 -7.38 6.96 -2.66
C ARG A 72 -6.70 6.73 -4.00
N LEU A 73 -5.43 6.33 -3.98
CA LEU A 73 -4.62 6.06 -5.17
C LEU A 73 -5.22 4.93 -6.01
N LEU A 74 -5.74 3.88 -5.37
CA LEU A 74 -6.37 2.72 -6.01
C LEU A 74 -7.89 2.87 -6.22
N GLN A 75 -8.46 4.05 -5.95
CA GLN A 75 -9.91 4.33 -6.05
C GLN A 75 -10.76 3.38 -5.20
N LYS A 76 -10.22 2.89 -4.08
CA LYS A 76 -10.91 2.02 -3.11
C LYS A 76 -11.63 2.81 -2.01
N ASP A 77 -11.51 4.12 -2.01
CA ASP A 77 -12.15 5.07 -1.08
C ASP A 77 -13.60 5.41 -1.47
N ILE A 78 -14.00 5.12 -2.71
CA ILE A 78 -15.34 5.39 -3.24
C ILE A 78 -16.05 4.06 -3.50
N PRO A 79 -17.05 3.68 -2.68
CA PRO A 79 -17.84 2.48 -2.90
C PRO A 79 -18.60 2.54 -4.23
N HIS A 80 -18.78 1.39 -4.88
CA HIS A 80 -19.58 1.21 -6.09
C HIS A 80 -19.14 1.99 -7.34
N LYS A 81 -18.01 2.69 -7.30
CA LYS A 81 -17.45 3.30 -8.50
C LYS A 81 -16.64 2.27 -9.29
N PRO A 82 -16.80 2.18 -10.64
CA PRO A 82 -15.89 1.41 -11.47
C PRO A 82 -14.46 1.90 -11.27
N ARG A 83 -13.55 0.96 -10.98
CA ARG A 83 -12.13 1.25 -10.79
C ARG A 83 -11.39 0.97 -12.10
N ASN A 84 -10.57 1.90 -12.51
CA ASN A 84 -9.68 1.75 -13.67
C ASN A 84 -8.21 1.68 -13.26
N LYS A 85 -7.95 1.46 -11.96
CA LYS A 85 -6.60 1.41 -11.39
C LYS A 85 -6.30 0.04 -10.83
N SER A 86 -5.07 -0.39 -11.00
CA SER A 86 -4.52 -1.63 -10.46
C SER A 86 -3.33 -1.34 -9.55
N GLY A 87 -3.11 -2.19 -8.56
CA GLY A 87 -1.97 -2.08 -7.67
C GLY A 87 -1.40 -3.44 -7.29
N LEU A 88 -0.08 -3.49 -7.19
CA LEU A 88 0.64 -4.58 -6.56
C LEU A 88 1.34 -4.04 -5.33
N ILE A 89 1.09 -4.64 -4.18
CA ILE A 89 1.71 -4.26 -2.90
C ILE A 89 2.53 -5.45 -2.42
N ILE A 90 3.81 -5.24 -2.16
CA ILE A 90 4.69 -6.19 -1.48
C ILE A 90 4.74 -5.79 -0.01
N THR A 91 4.55 -6.74 0.88
CA THR A 91 4.68 -6.56 2.31
C THR A 91 5.20 -7.85 2.95
N HIS A 92 6.08 -7.73 3.92
CA HIS A 92 6.53 -8.85 4.74
C HIS A 92 5.84 -8.88 6.11
N THR A 93 5.24 -7.77 6.53
CA THR A 93 4.52 -7.66 7.81
C THR A 93 3.03 -7.92 7.68
N GLY A 94 2.44 -7.63 6.51
CA GLY A 94 1.01 -7.71 6.23
C GLY A 94 0.14 -6.68 6.96
N PHE A 95 0.71 -5.77 7.76
CA PHE A 95 -0.06 -4.79 8.52
C PHE A 95 -0.88 -3.86 7.64
N ILE A 96 -0.41 -3.56 6.44
CA ILE A 96 -1.14 -2.72 5.48
C ILE A 96 -2.52 -3.30 5.11
N LEU A 97 -2.71 -4.62 5.22
CA LEU A 97 -3.99 -5.29 4.93
C LEU A 97 -5.12 -4.90 5.89
N GLN A 98 -4.79 -4.37 7.07
CA GLN A 98 -5.79 -3.84 7.99
C GLN A 98 -6.43 -2.54 7.47
N TYR A 99 -5.74 -1.84 6.58
CA TYR A 99 -6.16 -0.55 6.05
C TYR A 99 -6.52 -0.59 4.58
N VAL A 100 -5.93 -1.50 3.80
CA VAL A 100 -6.14 -1.59 2.35
C VAL A 100 -6.64 -2.98 2.00
N ALA A 101 -7.90 -3.08 1.59
CA ALA A 101 -8.45 -4.33 1.09
C ALA A 101 -7.78 -4.70 -0.23
N ALA A 102 -7.14 -5.86 -0.29
CA ALA A 102 -6.62 -6.43 -1.53
C ALA A 102 -7.62 -7.47 -2.08
N ASP A 103 -7.66 -7.59 -3.41
CA ASP A 103 -8.59 -8.50 -4.07
C ASP A 103 -8.02 -9.92 -4.14
N LEU A 104 -6.68 -10.06 -4.15
CA LEU A 104 -5.97 -11.33 -4.21
C LEU A 104 -4.61 -11.22 -3.52
N GLY A 105 -4.21 -12.24 -2.79
CA GLY A 105 -2.92 -12.36 -2.13
C GLY A 105 -2.11 -13.53 -2.68
N TYR A 106 -0.79 -13.35 -2.70
CA TYR A 106 0.18 -14.37 -3.05
C TYR A 106 1.24 -14.47 -1.95
N VAL A 107 1.67 -15.70 -1.66
CA VAL A 107 2.85 -15.96 -0.82
C VAL A 107 3.99 -16.38 -1.72
N ILE A 108 5.08 -15.62 -1.68
CA ILE A 108 6.30 -15.92 -2.45
C ILE A 108 7.41 -16.29 -1.47
N MET A 109 8.03 -17.43 -1.67
CA MET A 109 9.19 -17.92 -0.92
C MET A 109 10.14 -18.60 -1.89
N ASP A 110 11.44 -18.43 -1.68
CA ASP A 110 12.50 -19.05 -2.50
C ASP A 110 12.32 -18.81 -4.03
N GLY A 111 11.71 -17.67 -4.40
CA GLY A 111 11.44 -17.29 -5.80
C GLY A 111 10.21 -17.98 -6.43
N GLU A 112 9.43 -18.74 -5.67
CA GLU A 112 8.25 -19.45 -6.13
C GLU A 112 6.97 -18.97 -5.43
N ILE A 113 5.82 -19.06 -6.13
CA ILE A 113 4.51 -18.80 -5.54
C ILE A 113 4.02 -20.10 -4.86
N TYR A 114 3.89 -20.06 -3.55
CA TYR A 114 3.44 -21.21 -2.74
C TYR A 114 1.94 -21.22 -2.51
N CYS A 115 1.32 -20.03 -2.39
CA CYS A 115 -0.10 -19.93 -2.06
C CYS A 115 -0.69 -18.69 -2.74
N GLN A 116 -1.95 -18.81 -3.15
CA GLN A 116 -2.77 -17.65 -3.55
C GLN A 116 -4.15 -17.78 -2.94
N GLY A 117 -4.79 -16.65 -2.65
CA GLY A 117 -6.15 -16.66 -2.10
C GLY A 117 -6.54 -15.34 -1.49
N ASN A 118 -7.48 -15.40 -0.54
CA ASN A 118 -7.89 -14.23 0.21
C ASN A 118 -6.71 -13.71 1.05
N PRO A 119 -6.32 -12.43 0.88
CA PRO A 119 -5.14 -11.89 1.55
C PRO A 119 -5.24 -11.91 3.08
N VAL A 120 -6.43 -11.68 3.64
CA VAL A 120 -6.67 -11.68 5.08
C VAL A 120 -6.53 -13.09 5.65
N GLU A 121 -7.14 -14.08 5.01
CA GLU A 121 -7.03 -15.49 5.42
C GLU A 121 -5.58 -16.00 5.36
N ILE A 122 -4.85 -15.61 4.30
CA ILE A 122 -3.42 -15.92 4.16
C ILE A 122 -2.64 -15.28 5.32
N PHE A 123 -2.87 -14.00 5.59
CA PHE A 123 -2.17 -13.28 6.65
C PHE A 123 -2.44 -13.87 8.04
N GLU A 124 -3.71 -14.15 8.36
CA GLU A 124 -4.10 -14.80 9.62
C GLU A 124 -3.46 -16.19 9.76
N GLY A 125 -3.43 -16.94 8.66
CA GLY A 125 -2.76 -18.25 8.62
C GLY A 125 -1.26 -18.15 8.91
N ILE A 126 -0.57 -17.18 8.30
CA ILE A 126 0.85 -16.92 8.54
C ILE A 126 1.11 -16.48 9.99
N GLN A 127 0.28 -15.59 10.53
CA GLN A 127 0.41 -15.16 11.91
C GLN A 127 0.26 -16.30 12.91
N LYS A 128 -0.66 -17.24 12.64
CA LYS A 128 -0.98 -18.34 13.55
C LYS A 128 -0.01 -19.51 13.43
N TYR A 129 0.42 -19.85 12.23
CA TYR A 129 1.13 -21.09 11.94
C TYR A 129 2.51 -20.89 11.30
N GLY A 130 2.88 -19.64 10.97
CA GLY A 130 4.11 -19.30 10.25
C GLY A 130 4.07 -19.62 8.77
N TYR A 131 5.12 -19.21 8.05
CA TYR A 131 5.26 -19.43 6.60
C TYR A 131 5.40 -20.92 6.20
N GLU A 132 5.92 -21.76 7.10
CA GLU A 132 6.10 -23.20 6.82
C GLU A 132 4.76 -23.91 6.54
N GLU A 133 3.65 -23.44 7.12
CA GLU A 133 2.34 -24.00 6.83
C GLU A 133 1.88 -23.69 5.39
N CYS A 134 2.30 -22.54 4.85
CA CYS A 134 2.04 -22.20 3.44
C CYS A 134 2.68 -23.20 2.47
N LYS A 135 3.80 -23.84 2.85
CA LYS A 135 4.44 -24.90 2.04
C LYS A 135 3.57 -26.15 1.91
N LYS A 136 2.69 -26.37 2.89
CA LYS A 136 1.75 -27.51 2.88
C LYS A 136 0.46 -27.21 2.10
N CYS A 137 0.19 -25.94 1.85
CA CYS A 137 -0.95 -25.49 1.07
C CYS A 137 -0.74 -25.87 -0.41
N LEU A 138 -1.14 -27.08 -0.80
CA LEU A 138 -0.90 -27.76 -2.08
C LEU A 138 -1.64 -27.14 -3.28
N LYS A 139 -1.94 -25.86 -3.28
CA LYS A 139 -2.36 -25.15 -4.48
C LYS A 139 -1.16 -24.48 -5.16
N ARG A 140 -0.19 -25.31 -5.57
CA ARG A 140 0.83 -24.89 -6.53
C ARG A 140 0.12 -24.46 -7.80
N ILE A 141 0.20 -23.17 -8.13
CA ILE A 141 -0.20 -22.71 -9.44
C ILE A 141 0.87 -23.21 -10.39
N LYS A 142 0.50 -24.18 -11.24
CA LYS A 142 1.28 -24.48 -12.43
C LYS A 142 0.84 -23.44 -13.47
N PHE A 143 1.74 -22.55 -13.87
CA PHE A 143 1.61 -21.76 -15.06
C PHE A 143 1.69 -22.64 -16.29
#